data_65adb2f7e2ae10b5183942ff71a5c353
#
_entry.id   65adb2f7e2ae10b5183942ff71a5c353
#
_cell.length_a   1.000
_cell.length_b   1.000
_cell.length_c   1.000
_cell.angle_alpha   90.00
_cell.angle_beta   90.00
_cell.angle_gamma   90.00
#
_symmetry.space_group_name_H-M   'P 1'
#
loop_
_entity.id
_entity.type
_entity.pdbx_description
1 polymer ?
#
loop_
_entity_poly.entity_id
_entity_poly.type
_entity_poly.pdbx_seq_one_letter_code
_entity_poly.pdbx_strand_id
1 'polypeptide(L)'
;MARTAATPSVEKSASNTHVPSSESNGDDAQQTFPDVDSLLDFVTLRWRERWVTTDIWDDTVVDALLRRPFFLLVSVDAPVSVRWQRFKDRCAANQLTPPTLEDFVLRNDDHLFAPGTGLSALFQRAQLKLLNSTSSIKSLRHAIKSLNLTNEARLRPSWDQYFMQLADLAAHRSNCMKRRVGCCIVREKRVISTGYNGTPRGMTNCNEGGCKSIPWLPSLDAETDYTQVPAATMPHKVVSAFLPVCAYTPKRTPF
;
A
#
# COMPACT_ATOMS: atom_id res chain seq x y z
N MET A 1 -33.73 -5.27 -2.72
CA MET A 1 -33.48 -6.63 -2.21
C MET A 1 -32.53 -6.51 -1.04
N ALA A 2 -32.97 -6.84 0.16
CA ALA A 2 -32.12 -6.80 1.35
C ALA A 2 -31.00 -7.83 1.19
N ARG A 3 -29.74 -7.42 1.26
CA ARG A 3 -28.61 -8.34 1.36
C ARG A 3 -28.72 -9.03 2.71
N THR A 4 -28.95 -10.33 2.69
CA THR A 4 -28.76 -11.19 3.87
C THR A 4 -27.32 -10.98 4.33
N ALA A 5 -27.11 -10.70 5.60
CA ALA A 5 -25.76 -10.57 6.17
C ALA A 5 -25.00 -11.87 5.85
N ALA A 6 -23.95 -11.77 5.04
CA ALA A 6 -23.13 -12.91 4.70
C ALA A 6 -22.38 -13.36 5.95
N THR A 7 -22.51 -14.62 6.31
CA THR A 7 -21.75 -15.23 7.39
C THR A 7 -20.28 -15.27 6.98
N PRO A 8 -19.34 -14.68 7.74
CA PRO A 8 -17.94 -14.66 7.35
C PRO A 8 -17.35 -16.07 7.31
N SER A 9 -16.66 -16.39 6.22
CA SER A 9 -15.99 -17.66 6.03
C SER A 9 -14.50 -17.49 5.82
N VAL A 10 -13.68 -18.45 6.23
CA VAL A 10 -12.24 -18.48 5.98
C VAL A 10 -11.81 -19.85 5.50
N GLU A 11 -10.83 -19.87 4.62
CA GLU A 11 -10.16 -21.06 4.12
C GLU A 11 -8.71 -21.08 4.58
N LYS A 12 -8.21 -22.27 4.92
CA LYS A 12 -6.81 -22.47 5.26
C LYS A 12 -5.99 -22.57 3.99
N SER A 13 -5.05 -21.65 3.79
CA SER A 13 -4.12 -21.70 2.65
C SER A 13 -3.00 -22.70 2.92
N ALA A 14 -2.82 -23.68 2.02
CA ALA A 14 -1.73 -24.64 2.07
C ALA A 14 -0.36 -23.97 2.01
N SER A 15 0.50 -24.25 2.98
CA SER A 15 1.90 -23.77 2.99
C SER A 15 2.74 -24.59 2.01
N ASN A 16 3.23 -23.95 0.95
CA ASN A 16 4.26 -24.53 0.09
C ASN A 16 5.62 -24.57 0.80
N THR A 17 5.83 -25.54 1.66
CA THR A 17 7.17 -26.01 2.02
C THR A 17 7.43 -27.30 1.25
N HIS A 18 8.50 -27.28 0.49
CA HIS A 18 9.02 -28.36 -0.34
C HIS A 18 9.16 -29.66 0.48
N VAL A 19 8.33 -30.66 0.20
CA VAL A 19 8.54 -32.05 0.61
C VAL A 19 8.00 -32.95 -0.52
N PRO A 20 8.71 -34.04 -0.88
CA PRO A 20 8.35 -34.87 -2.02
C PRO A 20 7.14 -35.78 -1.73
N SER A 21 6.35 -35.89 -2.74
CA SER A 21 5.37 -36.94 -3.06
C SER A 21 4.99 -37.94 -1.94
N SER A 22 3.86 -37.69 -1.29
CA SER A 22 2.88 -38.70 -0.89
C SER A 22 1.50 -38.01 -0.88
N GLU A 23 0.55 -38.65 -1.52
CA GLU A 23 -0.86 -38.25 -1.59
C GLU A 23 -1.38 -38.05 -0.17
N SER A 24 -1.56 -36.81 0.24
CA SER A 24 -2.34 -36.50 1.43
C SER A 24 -3.57 -35.73 0.96
N ASN A 25 -4.75 -36.34 1.13
CA ASN A 25 -6.05 -35.71 1.10
C ASN A 25 -5.99 -34.51 2.06
N GLY A 26 -5.68 -33.32 1.51
CA GLY A 26 -5.72 -32.08 2.25
C GLY A 26 -7.19 -31.71 2.45
N ASP A 27 -7.69 -31.93 3.62
CA ASP A 27 -8.90 -31.28 4.13
C ASP A 27 -8.66 -29.77 4.11
N ASP A 28 -9.02 -29.11 3.01
CA ASP A 28 -9.20 -27.65 2.96
C ASP A 28 -10.48 -27.36 3.77
N ALA A 29 -10.33 -27.34 5.10
CA ALA A 29 -11.46 -27.16 6.01
C ALA A 29 -11.93 -25.71 5.87
N GLN A 30 -12.97 -25.49 5.08
CA GLN A 30 -13.72 -24.26 5.08
C GLN A 30 -14.46 -24.13 6.42
N GLN A 31 -14.19 -23.04 7.14
CA GLN A 31 -14.87 -22.74 8.40
C GLN A 31 -15.76 -21.51 8.22
N THR A 32 -16.97 -21.59 8.73
CA THR A 32 -17.94 -20.50 8.76
C THR A 32 -18.12 -20.01 10.20
N PHE A 33 -18.27 -18.71 10.37
CA PHE A 33 -18.40 -18.07 11.67
C PHE A 33 -19.70 -17.27 11.72
N PRO A 34 -20.37 -17.20 12.87
CA PRO A 34 -21.64 -16.47 13.00
C PRO A 34 -21.43 -14.96 12.89
N ASP A 35 -20.29 -14.47 13.28
CA ASP A 35 -19.93 -13.05 13.31
C ASP A 35 -18.44 -12.83 13.11
N VAL A 36 -18.06 -11.55 12.93
CA VAL A 36 -16.67 -11.13 12.70
C VAL A 36 -15.81 -11.30 13.95
N ASP A 37 -16.38 -11.13 15.14
CA ASP A 37 -15.63 -11.23 16.39
C ASP A 37 -15.21 -12.68 16.63
N SER A 38 -16.09 -13.65 16.40
CA SER A 38 -15.76 -15.09 16.46
C SER A 38 -14.66 -15.46 15.44
N LEU A 39 -14.72 -14.92 14.23
CA LEU A 39 -13.65 -15.06 13.23
C LEU A 39 -12.33 -14.48 13.75
N LEU A 40 -12.36 -13.27 14.30
CA LEU A 40 -11.16 -12.60 14.82
C LEU A 40 -10.52 -13.37 15.97
N ASP A 41 -11.30 -13.90 16.88
CA ASP A 41 -10.81 -14.71 17.99
C ASP A 41 -10.16 -16.00 17.48
N PHE A 42 -10.80 -16.67 16.54
CA PHE A 42 -10.27 -17.87 15.91
C PHE A 42 -8.92 -17.63 15.23
N VAL A 43 -8.82 -16.63 14.35
CA VAL A 43 -7.57 -16.34 13.61
C VAL A 43 -6.51 -15.73 14.52
N THR A 44 -6.88 -15.02 15.59
CA THR A 44 -5.93 -14.44 16.54
C THR A 44 -5.20 -15.53 17.32
N LEU A 45 -5.88 -16.59 17.72
CA LEU A 45 -5.25 -17.75 18.36
C LEU A 45 -4.32 -18.52 17.39
N ARG A 46 -4.57 -18.41 16.09
CA ARG A 46 -3.86 -19.12 15.01
C ARG A 46 -3.10 -18.18 14.09
N TRP A 47 -2.65 -17.05 14.56
CA TRP A 47 -2.04 -15.97 13.76
C TRP A 47 -0.81 -16.38 12.92
N ARG A 48 -0.17 -17.51 13.23
CA ARG A 48 0.94 -18.08 12.45
C ARG A 48 0.47 -18.89 11.25
N GLU A 49 -0.79 -19.31 11.25
CA GLU A 49 -1.39 -20.02 10.14
C GLU A 49 -1.86 -19.04 9.06
N ARG A 50 -2.09 -19.54 7.86
CA ARG A 50 -2.53 -18.72 6.73
C ARG A 50 -3.99 -19.01 6.48
N TRP A 51 -4.80 -17.99 6.65
CA TRP A 51 -6.24 -18.01 6.45
C TRP A 51 -6.62 -17.01 5.37
N VAL A 52 -7.60 -17.35 4.52
CA VAL A 52 -8.11 -16.48 3.45
C VAL A 52 -9.63 -16.37 3.61
N THR A 53 -10.12 -15.15 3.55
CA THR A 53 -11.56 -14.86 3.48
C THR A 53 -11.85 -13.97 2.28
N THR A 54 -12.99 -14.20 1.62
CA THR A 54 -13.50 -13.38 0.51
C THR A 54 -14.79 -12.65 0.88
N ASP A 55 -15.31 -12.87 2.09
CA ASP A 55 -16.61 -12.36 2.55
C ASP A 55 -16.48 -11.00 3.24
N ILE A 56 -15.79 -10.08 2.57
CA ILE A 56 -15.57 -8.72 3.09
C ILE A 56 -16.34 -7.72 2.21
N TRP A 57 -17.47 -7.24 2.72
CA TRP A 57 -18.39 -6.38 1.98
C TRP A 57 -18.68 -5.04 2.68
N ASP A 58 -18.19 -4.86 3.90
CA ASP A 58 -18.50 -3.71 4.75
C ASP A 58 -17.23 -3.11 5.36
N ASP A 59 -17.20 -1.79 5.43
CA ASP A 59 -16.11 -1.02 6.05
C ASP A 59 -15.93 -1.35 7.53
N THR A 60 -17.01 -1.63 8.26
CA THR A 60 -16.94 -1.99 9.70
C THR A 60 -16.20 -3.31 9.91
N VAL A 61 -16.43 -4.29 9.02
CA VAL A 61 -15.70 -5.56 9.00
C VAL A 61 -14.22 -5.33 8.72
N VAL A 62 -13.90 -4.51 7.73
CA VAL A 62 -12.51 -4.15 7.41
C VAL A 62 -11.84 -3.45 8.58
N ASP A 63 -12.52 -2.52 9.25
CA ASP A 63 -11.99 -1.82 10.43
C ASP A 63 -11.68 -2.79 11.57
N ALA A 64 -12.53 -3.75 11.81
CA ALA A 64 -12.30 -4.79 12.82
C ALA A 64 -11.08 -5.67 12.47
N LEU A 65 -10.96 -6.10 11.21
CA LEU A 65 -9.87 -6.93 10.73
C LEU A 65 -8.53 -6.17 10.69
N LEU A 66 -8.52 -4.91 10.27
CA LEU A 66 -7.31 -4.07 10.21
C LEU A 66 -6.69 -3.76 11.57
N ARG A 67 -7.44 -3.94 12.67
CA ARG A 67 -6.87 -3.86 14.03
C ARG A 67 -5.86 -4.98 14.30
N ARG A 68 -5.87 -6.04 13.50
CA ARG A 68 -4.94 -7.16 13.66
C ARG A 68 -3.70 -6.93 12.78
N PRO A 69 -2.49 -6.89 13.36
CA PRO A 69 -1.26 -6.55 12.63
C PRO A 69 -0.84 -7.62 11.61
N PHE A 70 -1.46 -8.79 11.64
CA PHE A 70 -1.21 -9.88 10.68
C PHE A 70 -2.24 -9.92 9.54
N PHE A 71 -3.23 -9.03 9.51
CA PHE A 71 -4.22 -8.96 8.44
C PHE A 71 -3.69 -8.19 7.22
N LEU A 72 -3.91 -8.73 6.04
CA LEU A 72 -3.54 -8.13 4.77
C LEU A 72 -4.77 -8.06 3.87
N LEU A 73 -5.22 -6.85 3.55
CA LEU A 73 -6.31 -6.65 2.61
C LEU A 73 -5.76 -6.60 1.17
N VAL A 74 -6.26 -7.49 0.32
CA VAL A 74 -5.87 -7.58 -1.08
C VAL A 74 -7.08 -7.31 -1.96
N SER A 75 -7.03 -6.31 -2.82
CA SER A 75 -8.04 -6.12 -3.86
C SER A 75 -7.63 -6.83 -5.13
N VAL A 76 -8.57 -7.53 -5.71
CA VAL A 76 -8.39 -8.18 -7.02
C VAL A 76 -9.38 -7.56 -8.00
N ASP A 77 -8.87 -6.93 -9.03
CA ASP A 77 -9.68 -6.27 -10.06
C ASP A 77 -9.32 -6.78 -11.46
N ALA A 78 -10.18 -6.51 -12.43
CA ALA A 78 -9.92 -6.78 -13.83
C ALA A 78 -10.64 -5.74 -14.70
N PRO A 79 -10.10 -5.42 -15.90
CA PRO A 79 -10.78 -4.54 -16.84
C PRO A 79 -12.22 -5.00 -17.11
N VAL A 80 -13.14 -4.05 -17.26
CA VAL A 80 -14.58 -4.33 -17.48
C VAL A 80 -14.78 -5.28 -18.68
N SER A 81 -14.04 -5.08 -19.77
CA SER A 81 -14.09 -5.93 -20.96
C SER A 81 -13.72 -7.39 -20.66
N VAL A 82 -12.69 -7.60 -19.84
CA VAL A 82 -12.25 -8.95 -19.42
C VAL A 82 -13.29 -9.59 -18.51
N ARG A 83 -13.86 -8.81 -17.57
CA ARG A 83 -14.95 -9.30 -16.70
C ARG A 83 -16.20 -9.67 -17.49
N TRP A 84 -16.55 -8.83 -18.47
CA TRP A 84 -17.66 -9.12 -19.37
C TRP A 84 -17.46 -10.41 -20.15
N GLN A 85 -16.28 -10.61 -20.75
CA GLN A 85 -16.00 -11.83 -21.50
C GLN A 85 -16.08 -13.07 -20.60
N ARG A 86 -15.48 -13.04 -19.43
CA ARG A 86 -15.56 -14.14 -18.44
C ARG A 86 -16.99 -14.40 -17.99
N PHE A 87 -17.79 -13.35 -17.88
CA PHE A 87 -19.21 -13.49 -17.52
C PHE A 87 -19.99 -14.19 -18.64
N LYS A 88 -19.77 -13.78 -19.90
CA LYS A 88 -20.38 -14.45 -21.07
C LYS A 88 -19.99 -15.93 -21.13
N ASP A 89 -18.72 -16.24 -20.97
CA ASP A 89 -18.22 -17.62 -21.02
C ASP A 89 -18.88 -18.46 -19.91
N ARG A 90 -19.07 -17.89 -18.73
CA ARG A 90 -19.78 -18.56 -17.62
C ARG A 90 -21.27 -18.75 -17.91
N CYS A 91 -21.93 -17.77 -18.49
CA CYS A 91 -23.34 -17.92 -18.92
C CYS A 91 -23.49 -19.03 -19.97
N ALA A 92 -22.59 -19.05 -20.96
CA ALA A 92 -22.58 -20.10 -21.98
C ALA A 92 -22.38 -21.50 -21.37
N ALA A 93 -21.42 -21.63 -20.43
CA ALA A 93 -21.20 -22.93 -19.75
C ALA A 93 -22.38 -23.40 -18.93
N ASN A 94 -23.21 -22.50 -18.39
CA ASN A 94 -24.39 -22.80 -17.62
C ASN A 94 -25.70 -22.75 -18.46
N GLN A 95 -25.58 -22.63 -19.78
CA GLN A 95 -26.75 -22.55 -20.71
C GLN A 95 -27.68 -21.36 -20.39
N LEU A 96 -27.12 -20.26 -19.87
CA LEU A 96 -27.84 -19.02 -19.56
C LEU A 96 -27.59 -17.98 -20.65
N THR A 97 -28.60 -17.17 -20.95
CA THR A 97 -28.44 -16.01 -21.82
C THR A 97 -27.73 -14.89 -21.06
N PRO A 98 -26.59 -14.37 -21.57
CA PRO A 98 -25.94 -13.24 -20.93
C PRO A 98 -26.81 -11.97 -21.08
N PRO A 99 -26.81 -11.03 -20.11
CA PRO A 99 -27.43 -9.74 -20.27
C PRO A 99 -26.71 -8.91 -21.36
N THR A 100 -27.24 -7.75 -21.70
CA THR A 100 -26.54 -6.84 -22.62
C THR A 100 -25.24 -6.31 -21.98
N LEU A 101 -24.30 -5.83 -22.78
CA LEU A 101 -23.09 -5.18 -22.25
C LEU A 101 -23.45 -3.95 -21.41
N GLU A 102 -24.44 -3.21 -21.83
CA GLU A 102 -24.93 -2.02 -21.13
C GLU A 102 -25.45 -2.37 -19.73
N ASP A 103 -26.33 -3.35 -19.63
CA ASP A 103 -26.83 -3.86 -18.33
C ASP A 103 -25.70 -4.35 -17.43
N PHE A 104 -24.69 -4.99 -18.03
CA PHE A 104 -23.53 -5.46 -17.28
C PHE A 104 -22.71 -4.30 -16.71
N VAL A 105 -22.47 -3.25 -17.51
CA VAL A 105 -21.74 -2.05 -17.08
C VAL A 105 -22.51 -1.33 -15.98
N LEU A 106 -23.81 -1.10 -16.16
CA LEU A 106 -24.65 -0.44 -15.15
C LEU A 106 -24.64 -1.19 -13.80
N ARG A 107 -24.77 -2.52 -13.83
CA ARG A 107 -24.68 -3.34 -12.61
C ARG A 107 -23.29 -3.31 -11.98
N ASN A 108 -22.25 -3.26 -12.82
CA ASN A 108 -20.88 -3.12 -12.34
C ASN A 108 -20.66 -1.78 -11.63
N ASP A 109 -21.18 -0.70 -12.21
CA ASP A 109 -21.05 0.63 -11.63
C ASP A 109 -21.86 0.76 -10.33
N ASP A 110 -23.05 0.21 -10.29
CA ASP A 110 -23.83 0.12 -9.05
C ASP A 110 -23.08 -0.69 -7.97
N HIS A 111 -22.49 -1.82 -8.32
CA HIS A 111 -21.70 -2.62 -7.40
C HIS A 111 -20.48 -1.88 -6.84
N LEU A 112 -19.83 -1.05 -7.65
CA LEU A 112 -18.62 -0.29 -7.25
C LEU A 112 -18.94 1.02 -6.54
N PHE A 113 -19.98 1.74 -6.99
CA PHE A 113 -20.19 3.13 -6.63
C PHE A 113 -21.53 3.44 -5.97
N ALA A 114 -22.38 2.43 -5.72
CA ALA A 114 -23.64 2.67 -5.04
C ALA A 114 -23.42 3.36 -3.68
N PRO A 115 -24.22 4.40 -3.36
CA PRO A 115 -24.09 5.12 -2.10
C PRO A 115 -24.23 4.18 -0.89
N GLY A 116 -23.26 4.18 -0.01
CA GLY A 116 -23.26 3.39 1.24
C GLY A 116 -23.00 1.88 1.08
N THR A 117 -23.03 1.33 -0.14
CA THR A 117 -22.83 -0.11 -0.37
C THR A 117 -21.80 -0.41 -1.45
N GLY A 118 -21.27 0.61 -2.11
CA GLY A 118 -20.27 0.46 -3.17
C GLY A 118 -18.91 0.03 -2.64
N LEU A 119 -18.25 -0.86 -3.36
CA LEU A 119 -16.97 -1.45 -2.95
C LEU A 119 -15.75 -0.59 -3.28
N SER A 120 -15.90 0.54 -3.97
CA SER A 120 -14.78 1.37 -4.40
C SER A 120 -13.94 1.90 -3.23
N ALA A 121 -14.57 2.26 -2.11
CA ALA A 121 -13.89 2.68 -0.89
C ALA A 121 -13.04 1.55 -0.31
N LEU A 122 -13.58 0.33 -0.23
CA LEU A 122 -12.85 -0.85 0.23
C LEU A 122 -11.63 -1.18 -0.65
N PHE A 123 -11.78 -1.05 -1.97
CA PHE A 123 -10.67 -1.26 -2.91
C PHE A 123 -9.54 -0.24 -2.73
N GLN A 124 -9.88 1.00 -2.35
CA GLN A 124 -8.87 2.02 -2.06
C GLN A 124 -8.07 1.72 -0.79
N ARG A 125 -8.69 1.10 0.20
CA ARG A 125 -8.07 0.73 1.48
C ARG A 125 -7.15 -0.49 1.38
N ALA A 126 -7.20 -1.24 0.27
CA ALA A 126 -6.38 -2.44 0.10
C ALA A 126 -4.89 -2.10 0.06
N GLN A 127 -4.09 -2.78 0.89
CA GLN A 127 -2.63 -2.64 0.93
C GLN A 127 -1.98 -3.20 -0.33
N LEU A 128 -2.60 -4.20 -0.95
CA LEU A 128 -2.17 -4.77 -2.22
C LEU A 128 -3.30 -4.72 -3.24
N LYS A 129 -2.93 -4.40 -4.48
CA LYS A 129 -3.86 -4.35 -5.61
C LYS A 129 -3.36 -5.27 -6.71
N LEU A 130 -4.13 -6.28 -7.06
CA LEU A 130 -3.86 -7.21 -8.16
C LEU A 130 -4.79 -6.91 -9.31
N LEU A 131 -4.24 -6.48 -10.44
CA LEU A 131 -4.98 -6.35 -11.70
C LEU A 131 -4.86 -7.65 -12.50
N ASN A 132 -5.95 -8.41 -12.58
CA ASN A 132 -6.03 -9.65 -13.34
C ASN A 132 -6.56 -9.38 -14.76
N SER A 133 -5.70 -8.87 -15.64
CA SER A 133 -6.04 -8.55 -17.03
C SER A 133 -5.98 -9.74 -17.99
N THR A 134 -5.52 -10.91 -17.54
CA THR A 134 -5.29 -12.07 -18.41
C THR A 134 -6.33 -13.15 -18.24
N SER A 135 -6.62 -13.90 -19.31
CA SER A 135 -7.50 -15.08 -19.27
C SER A 135 -6.77 -16.35 -18.85
N SER A 136 -5.43 -16.30 -18.74
CA SER A 136 -4.60 -17.46 -18.43
C SER A 136 -4.41 -17.64 -16.92
N ILE A 137 -4.80 -18.77 -16.39
CA ILE A 137 -4.54 -19.17 -15.01
C ILE A 137 -3.04 -19.22 -14.70
N LYS A 138 -2.21 -19.62 -15.67
CA LYS A 138 -0.75 -19.65 -15.50
C LYS A 138 -0.18 -18.26 -15.26
N SER A 139 -0.64 -17.27 -16.05
CA SER A 139 -0.24 -15.86 -15.88
C SER A 139 -0.70 -15.29 -14.55
N LEU A 140 -1.93 -15.60 -14.12
CA LEU A 140 -2.44 -15.18 -12.82
C LEU A 140 -1.61 -15.78 -11.68
N ARG A 141 -1.31 -17.06 -11.72
CA ARG A 141 -0.45 -17.73 -10.73
C ARG A 141 0.95 -17.08 -10.67
N HIS A 142 1.51 -16.76 -11.83
CA HIS A 142 2.80 -16.05 -11.89
C HIS A 142 2.71 -14.65 -11.24
N ALA A 143 1.67 -13.89 -11.55
CA ALA A 143 1.44 -12.57 -10.95
C ALA A 143 1.28 -12.65 -9.43
N ILE A 144 0.49 -13.60 -8.91
CA ILE A 144 0.33 -13.82 -7.47
C ILE A 144 1.67 -14.20 -6.81
N LYS A 145 2.43 -15.08 -7.45
CA LYS A 145 3.75 -15.49 -6.96
C LYS A 145 4.74 -14.32 -6.92
N SER A 146 4.73 -13.46 -7.95
CA SER A 146 5.59 -12.26 -8.00
C SER A 146 5.22 -11.22 -6.96
N LEU A 147 3.94 -11.14 -6.58
CA LEU A 147 3.49 -10.27 -5.49
C LEU A 147 4.04 -10.68 -4.13
N ASN A 148 4.47 -11.95 -3.97
CA ASN A 148 4.97 -12.48 -2.70
C ASN A 148 4.09 -12.06 -1.51
N LEU A 149 2.84 -12.53 -1.47
CA LEU A 149 1.83 -12.16 -0.48
C LEU A 149 2.29 -12.42 0.96
N THR A 150 3.19 -13.38 1.15
CA THR A 150 3.71 -13.81 2.45
C THR A 150 4.94 -13.03 2.92
N ASN A 151 5.29 -11.94 2.24
CA ASN A 151 6.40 -11.10 2.65
C ASN A 151 6.07 -10.35 3.95
N GLU A 152 6.71 -10.74 5.04
CA GLU A 152 6.50 -10.17 6.37
C GLU A 152 6.81 -8.67 6.45
N ALA A 153 7.68 -8.16 5.57
CA ALA A 153 8.00 -6.73 5.52
C ALA A 153 6.79 -5.83 5.18
N ARG A 154 5.71 -6.41 4.62
CA ARG A 154 4.46 -5.69 4.37
C ARG A 154 3.68 -5.40 5.64
N LEU A 155 3.74 -6.31 6.59
CA LEU A 155 3.06 -6.19 7.88
C LEU A 155 3.94 -5.47 8.91
N ARG A 156 5.23 -5.72 8.85
CA ARG A 156 6.23 -5.12 9.72
C ARG A 156 7.46 -4.72 8.89
N PRO A 157 7.59 -3.46 8.50
CA PRO A 157 8.73 -3.00 7.69
C PRO A 157 10.05 -3.26 8.41
N SER A 158 11.10 -3.51 7.64
CA SER A 158 12.46 -3.58 8.17
C SER A 158 12.88 -2.23 8.78
N TRP A 159 13.92 -2.23 9.60
CA TRP A 159 14.42 -0.97 10.19
C TRP A 159 14.80 0.06 9.12
N ASP A 160 15.40 -0.38 8.02
CA ASP A 160 15.79 0.51 6.94
C ASP A 160 14.55 1.09 6.23
N GLN A 161 13.56 0.27 5.93
CA GLN A 161 12.28 0.73 5.36
C GLN A 161 11.58 1.73 6.29
N TYR A 162 11.55 1.45 7.59
CA TYR A 162 10.97 2.34 8.59
C TYR A 162 11.66 3.71 8.61
N PHE A 163 13.01 3.73 8.66
CA PHE A 163 13.76 4.99 8.68
C PHE A 163 13.67 5.75 7.36
N MET A 164 13.60 5.03 6.22
CA MET A 164 13.36 5.67 4.93
C MET A 164 11.98 6.33 4.87
N GLN A 165 10.94 5.69 5.38
CA GLN A 165 9.61 6.29 5.47
C GLN A 165 9.59 7.53 6.38
N LEU A 166 10.34 7.53 7.49
CA LEU A 166 10.49 8.72 8.34
C LEU A 166 11.22 9.85 7.62
N ALA A 167 12.25 9.54 6.84
CA ALA A 167 12.95 10.53 6.03
C ALA A 167 12.04 11.13 4.94
N ASP A 168 11.23 10.31 4.28
CA ASP A 168 10.23 10.77 3.32
C ASP A 168 9.17 11.65 3.99
N LEU A 169 8.71 11.28 5.17
CA LEU A 169 7.78 12.10 5.95
C LEU A 169 8.41 13.45 6.33
N ALA A 170 9.69 13.46 6.74
CA ALA A 170 10.41 14.69 7.00
C ALA A 170 10.53 15.56 5.74
N ALA A 171 10.75 14.97 4.57
CA ALA A 171 10.79 15.68 3.29
C ALA A 171 9.50 16.43 2.98
N HIS A 172 8.33 15.93 3.39
CA HIS A 172 7.05 16.60 3.20
C HIS A 172 6.95 17.95 3.94
N ARG A 173 7.75 18.18 4.97
CA ARG A 173 7.86 19.47 5.67
C ARG A 173 8.67 20.51 4.91
N SER A 174 9.39 20.11 3.87
CA SER A 174 10.20 21.02 3.07
C SER A 174 9.33 22.02 2.30
N ASN A 175 9.70 23.29 2.39
CA ASN A 175 9.12 24.39 1.60
C ASN A 175 9.80 24.57 0.24
N CYS A 176 10.75 23.69 -0.13
CA CYS A 176 11.45 23.78 -1.41
C CYS A 176 10.53 23.41 -2.57
N MET A 177 10.35 24.33 -3.52
CA MET A 177 9.48 24.13 -4.69
C MET A 177 10.15 23.33 -5.81
N LYS A 178 11.48 23.19 -5.77
CA LYS A 178 12.23 22.42 -6.78
C LYS A 178 12.33 20.94 -6.42
N ARG A 179 12.70 20.61 -5.19
CA ARG A 179 12.84 19.22 -4.72
C ARG A 179 12.76 19.18 -3.21
N ARG A 180 11.87 18.34 -2.70
CA ARG A 180 11.77 18.06 -1.27
C ARG A 180 12.75 16.94 -0.91
N VAL A 181 13.58 17.18 0.10
CA VAL A 181 14.55 16.20 0.60
C VAL A 181 14.43 16.14 2.11
N GLY A 182 14.34 14.95 2.64
CA GLY A 182 14.34 14.69 4.07
C GLY A 182 15.47 13.74 4.44
N CYS A 183 15.89 13.78 5.69
CA CYS A 183 16.86 12.87 6.25
C CYS A 183 16.48 12.46 7.67
N CYS A 184 16.99 11.32 8.08
CA CYS A 184 16.86 10.78 9.42
C CYS A 184 18.23 10.29 9.89
N ILE A 185 18.70 10.78 11.03
CA ILE A 185 19.95 10.32 11.66
C ILE A 185 19.60 9.27 12.69
N VAL A 186 20.20 8.10 12.56
CA VAL A 186 19.89 6.93 13.38
C VAL A 186 21.13 6.37 14.02
N ARG A 187 21.07 6.03 15.31
CA ARG A 187 22.09 5.28 16.04
C ARG A 187 21.42 4.16 16.84
N GLU A 188 21.90 2.92 16.71
CA GLU A 188 21.41 1.77 17.45
C GLU A 188 19.88 1.58 17.34
N LYS A 189 19.34 1.75 16.11
CA LYS A 189 17.89 1.67 15.80
C LYS A 189 17.05 2.73 16.52
N ARG A 190 17.66 3.83 17.00
CA ARG A 190 16.95 4.98 17.59
C ARG A 190 17.16 6.21 16.72
N VAL A 191 16.08 6.93 16.46
CA VAL A 191 16.15 8.23 15.76
C VAL A 191 16.76 9.26 16.70
N ILE A 192 17.87 9.86 16.27
CA ILE A 192 18.54 10.95 16.99
C ILE A 192 17.99 12.29 16.54
N SER A 193 17.82 12.45 15.21
CA SER A 193 17.34 13.68 14.62
C SER A 193 16.71 13.41 13.25
N THR A 194 15.81 14.31 12.86
CA THR A 194 15.28 14.40 11.51
C THR A 194 15.54 15.77 10.95
N GLY A 195 15.70 15.87 9.63
CA GLY A 195 15.93 17.12 8.95
C GLY A 195 15.30 17.15 7.56
N TYR A 196 15.13 18.33 7.02
CA TYR A 196 14.66 18.54 5.65
C TYR A 196 15.29 19.80 5.09
N ASN A 197 15.33 19.91 3.75
CA ASN A 197 15.90 21.07 3.10
C ASN A 197 14.92 22.26 3.11
N GLY A 198 15.48 23.47 3.13
CA GLY A 198 14.73 24.72 3.14
C GLY A 198 15.64 25.92 3.31
N THR A 199 15.05 27.10 3.39
CA THR A 199 15.77 28.33 3.72
C THR A 199 16.17 28.33 5.19
N PRO A 200 17.26 28.99 5.58
CA PRO A 200 17.61 29.18 6.97
C PRO A 200 16.53 29.91 7.77
N ARG A 201 16.53 29.69 9.09
CA ARG A 201 15.55 30.32 9.97
C ARG A 201 15.68 31.87 9.88
N GLY A 202 14.54 32.55 9.72
CA GLY A 202 14.48 34.00 9.60
C GLY A 202 14.57 34.55 8.16
N MET A 203 14.72 33.65 7.18
CA MET A 203 14.63 34.01 5.76
C MET A 203 13.27 33.60 5.16
N THR A 204 12.83 34.32 4.13
CA THR A 204 11.62 34.01 3.38
C THR A 204 11.71 32.61 2.79
N ASN A 205 10.65 31.83 2.92
CA ASN A 205 10.60 30.47 2.43
C ASN A 205 10.55 30.40 0.89
N CYS A 206 11.01 29.26 0.32
CA CYS A 206 10.99 29.08 -1.14
C CYS A 206 9.58 29.18 -1.74
N ASN A 207 8.56 28.69 -1.06
CA ASN A 207 7.15 28.77 -1.48
C ASN A 207 6.57 30.20 -1.35
N GLU A 208 7.23 31.11 -0.64
CA GLU A 208 6.86 32.50 -0.45
C GLU A 208 7.69 33.46 -1.33
N GLY A 209 8.48 32.92 -2.26
CA GLY A 209 9.29 33.69 -3.19
C GLY A 209 10.77 33.85 -2.79
N GLY A 210 11.22 33.31 -1.65
CA GLY A 210 12.60 33.40 -1.16
C GLY A 210 13.64 32.56 -1.92
N CYS A 211 13.24 31.82 -2.98
CA CYS A 211 14.15 30.94 -3.71
C CYS A 211 14.55 31.51 -5.07
N LYS A 212 15.81 31.95 -5.19
CA LYS A 212 16.38 32.39 -6.49
C LYS A 212 16.59 31.28 -7.51
N SER A 213 16.49 30.01 -7.12
CA SER A 213 16.71 28.87 -8.03
C SER A 213 15.50 28.53 -8.91
N ILE A 214 14.44 29.34 -8.87
CA ILE A 214 13.24 29.14 -9.68
C ILE A 214 13.16 30.27 -10.71
N PRO A 215 13.57 30.05 -11.99
CA PRO A 215 13.73 31.12 -13.00
C PRO A 215 12.41 31.82 -13.41
N TRP A 216 11.25 31.20 -13.09
CA TRP A 216 9.93 31.72 -13.46
C TRP A 216 9.19 32.45 -12.31
N LEU A 217 9.82 32.54 -11.13
CA LEU A 217 9.29 33.41 -10.09
C LEU A 217 9.72 34.84 -10.41
N PRO A 218 8.81 35.82 -10.60
CA PRO A 218 9.18 37.21 -10.77
C PRO A 218 10.06 37.62 -9.59
N SER A 219 11.25 38.15 -9.89
CA SER A 219 12.12 38.74 -8.85
C SER A 219 11.34 39.90 -8.25
N LEU A 220 10.74 39.69 -7.10
CA LEU A 220 10.32 40.77 -6.23
C LEU A 220 11.64 41.41 -5.73
N ASP A 221 11.92 42.62 -6.27
CA ASP A 221 12.99 43.51 -5.94
C ASP A 221 14.41 43.12 -6.39
N ALA A 222 14.80 43.75 -7.51
CA ALA A 222 16.11 43.61 -8.15
C ALA A 222 17.26 44.32 -7.40
N GLU A 223 17.09 44.67 -6.14
CA GLU A 223 18.10 45.52 -5.43
C GLU A 223 18.87 44.82 -4.30
N THR A 224 18.64 43.55 -4.05
CA THR A 224 19.49 42.85 -3.06
C THR A 224 20.68 42.21 -3.76
N ASP A 225 21.80 42.92 -3.77
CA ASP A 225 23.10 42.41 -4.20
C ASP A 225 23.62 41.32 -3.25
N TYR A 226 23.42 40.06 -3.66
CA TYR A 226 23.83 38.87 -2.91
C TYR A 226 25.32 38.51 -3.13
N THR A 227 26.09 39.32 -3.81
CA THR A 227 27.53 39.06 -4.00
C THR A 227 28.32 39.22 -2.71
N GLN A 228 27.73 39.87 -1.70
CA GLN A 228 28.37 40.09 -0.37
C GLN A 228 27.96 39.11 0.72
N VAL A 229 27.13 38.11 0.42
CA VAL A 229 26.76 37.10 1.43
C VAL A 229 27.91 36.09 1.53
N PRO A 230 28.58 35.93 2.68
CA PRO A 230 29.65 34.95 2.83
C PRO A 230 29.16 33.55 2.42
N ALA A 231 30.01 32.75 1.79
CA ALA A 231 29.70 31.40 1.30
C ALA A 231 29.08 30.47 2.37
N ALA A 232 29.20 30.82 3.65
CA ALA A 232 28.59 30.17 4.79
C ALA A 232 27.06 30.40 4.92
N THR A 233 26.54 31.41 4.23
CA THR A 233 25.14 31.85 4.31
C THR A 233 24.36 31.58 3.02
N MET A 234 24.91 30.80 2.08
CA MET A 234 24.20 30.48 0.85
C MET A 234 22.91 29.67 1.16
N PRO A 235 21.74 30.10 0.66
CA PRO A 235 20.43 29.49 0.98
C PRO A 235 20.27 28.05 0.54
N HIS A 236 21.29 27.42 0.00
CA HIS A 236 21.32 26.06 -0.47
C HIS A 236 22.44 25.21 0.15
N LYS A 237 23.05 25.65 1.22
CA LYS A 237 23.63 24.66 2.10
C LYS A 237 22.48 23.91 2.77
N VAL A 238 21.83 23.06 1.95
CA VAL A 238 21.68 21.70 2.37
C VAL A 238 22.90 21.42 3.24
N VAL A 239 22.71 21.11 4.51
CA VAL A 239 23.59 20.15 5.14
C VAL A 239 23.39 18.92 4.28
N SER A 240 23.99 18.93 3.09
CA SER A 240 24.18 17.76 2.28
C SER A 240 25.27 16.98 3.00
N ALA A 241 24.83 16.31 4.03
CA ALA A 241 25.08 14.91 3.94
C ALA A 241 24.46 14.47 2.60
N PHE A 242 25.19 14.65 1.52
CA PHE A 242 25.08 13.88 0.29
C PHE A 242 25.49 12.46 0.66
N LEU A 243 24.65 11.84 1.43
CA LEU A 243 24.56 10.41 1.48
C LEU A 243 23.12 10.12 1.08
N PRO A 244 22.90 9.52 -0.09
CA PRO A 244 21.64 8.89 -0.37
C PRO A 244 21.56 7.61 0.47
N VAL A 245 21.81 7.71 1.75
CA VAL A 245 21.76 6.58 2.67
C VAL A 245 21.48 7.16 4.04
N CYS A 246 20.44 6.70 4.69
CA CYS A 246 20.47 6.60 6.13
C CYS A 246 21.86 6.08 6.49
N ALA A 247 22.68 6.84 7.21
CA ALA A 247 23.97 6.37 7.69
C ALA A 247 23.73 5.32 8.78
N TYR A 248 23.23 4.18 8.36
CA TYR A 248 23.24 2.95 9.11
C TYR A 248 24.58 2.28 8.82
N THR A 249 25.56 2.51 9.67
CA THR A 249 26.73 1.63 9.74
C THR A 249 26.35 0.44 10.62
N PRO A 250 26.17 -0.74 10.05
CA PRO A 250 26.10 -1.94 10.88
C PRO A 250 27.45 -2.08 11.58
N LYS A 251 27.47 -2.06 12.91
CA LYS A 251 28.63 -2.54 13.65
C LYS A 251 28.93 -3.94 13.15
N ARG A 252 30.08 -4.13 12.49
CA ARG A 252 30.68 -5.45 12.37
C ARG A 252 30.86 -5.95 13.78
N THR A 253 30.15 -6.99 14.16
CA THR A 253 30.48 -7.81 15.32
C THR A 253 31.85 -8.42 15.04
N PRO A 254 32.87 -8.21 15.86
CA PRO A 254 34.01 -9.10 15.86
C PRO A 254 33.55 -10.45 16.41
N PHE A 255 34.03 -11.50 15.82
CA PHE A 255 33.90 -12.89 16.22
C PHE A 255 34.15 -13.11 17.71
#